data_6989ecd0b7b23335fcb07fc7ec3a6e1a
#
_entry.id   6989ecd0b7b23335fcb07fc7ec3a6e1a
#
_cell.length_a   1.000
_cell.length_b   1.000
_cell.length_c   1.000
_cell.angle_alpha   90.00
_cell.angle_beta   90.00
_cell.angle_gamma   90.00
#
_symmetry.space_group_name_H-M   'P 1'
#
loop_
_entity.id
_entity.type
_entity.pdbx_description
1 polymer ?
#
loop_
_entity_poly.entity_id
_entity_poly.type
_entity_poly.pdbx_seq_one_letter_code
_entity_poly.pdbx_strand_id
1 'polypeptide(L)'
;MSTIPKRNSIPIVAPTPTPFDSNDKPDLQLLEENVLQWLDTGLSGFVVGSYGGEEFHLSQTEKTEIIKTVSQAHGGEKFVIAGIDTLSPTVASQQADEYAKLGADMVRVRIPKIQYSPGAQSVVDFFEIVTQNSPIPVIPI
;
A
#
# COMPACT_ATOMS: atom_id res chain seq x y z
N MET A 1 -13.52 -6.29 -11.04
CA MET A 1 -13.06 -7.67 -10.85
C MET A 1 -11.70 -7.60 -10.20
N SER A 2 -11.47 -8.35 -9.13
CA SER A 2 -10.13 -8.37 -8.49
C SER A 2 -9.10 -8.94 -9.45
N THR A 3 -8.03 -8.20 -9.69
CA THR A 3 -6.88 -8.58 -10.53
C THR A 3 -5.87 -9.45 -9.78
N ILE A 4 -6.21 -9.89 -8.56
CA ILE A 4 -5.33 -10.75 -7.75
C ILE A 4 -4.98 -12.02 -8.54
N PRO A 5 -3.69 -12.34 -8.72
CA PRO A 5 -3.25 -13.46 -9.53
C PRO A 5 -3.82 -14.78 -9.07
N LYS A 6 -4.19 -15.64 -10.03
CA LYS A 6 -4.64 -17.01 -9.74
C LYS A 6 -3.48 -17.81 -9.13
N ARG A 7 -3.82 -18.81 -8.31
CA ARG A 7 -2.95 -19.64 -7.46
C ARG A 7 -1.70 -20.25 -8.14
N ASN A 8 -1.62 -20.24 -9.48
CA ASN A 8 -0.55 -20.87 -10.26
C ASN A 8 0.43 -19.85 -10.90
N SER A 9 0.30 -18.55 -10.64
CA SER A 9 1.25 -17.55 -11.13
C SER A 9 1.94 -16.87 -9.95
N ILE A 10 3.24 -16.71 -10.04
CA ILE A 10 4.00 -15.92 -9.07
C ILE A 10 3.82 -14.45 -9.46
N PRO A 11 3.13 -13.63 -8.66
CA PRO A 11 2.98 -12.22 -8.97
C PRO A 11 4.30 -11.48 -8.75
N ILE A 12 4.67 -10.64 -9.69
CA ILE A 12 5.80 -9.73 -9.55
C ILE A 12 5.23 -8.33 -9.33
N VAL A 13 5.54 -7.76 -8.18
CA VAL A 13 5.10 -6.39 -7.82
C VAL A 13 6.29 -5.47 -7.66
N ALA A 14 6.14 -4.21 -8.03
CA ALA A 14 7.18 -3.21 -7.87
C ALA A 14 6.82 -2.21 -6.76
N PRO A 15 7.75 -1.91 -5.84
CA PRO A 15 7.65 -0.70 -5.02
C PRO A 15 7.61 0.51 -5.93
N THR A 16 6.57 1.32 -5.78
CA THR A 16 6.34 2.49 -6.63
C THR A 16 7.08 3.68 -6.05
N PRO A 17 8.10 4.24 -6.74
CA PRO A 17 8.75 5.47 -6.33
C PRO A 17 7.75 6.63 -6.34
N THR A 18 7.92 7.56 -5.42
CA THR A 18 7.16 8.81 -5.40
C THR A 18 7.99 9.91 -6.05
N PRO A 19 7.61 10.44 -7.22
CA PRO A 19 8.24 11.63 -7.74
C PRO A 19 7.83 12.86 -6.93
N PHE A 20 8.75 13.80 -6.76
CA PHE A 20 8.51 15.05 -6.06
C PHE A 20 8.74 16.24 -6.99
N ASP A 21 7.96 17.29 -6.79
CA ASP A 21 8.14 18.57 -7.46
C ASP A 21 9.25 19.42 -6.80
N SER A 22 9.50 20.62 -7.33
CA SER A 22 10.50 21.54 -6.79
C SER A 22 10.17 22.11 -5.39
N ASN A 23 9.01 21.84 -4.86
CA ASN A 23 8.54 22.25 -3.54
C ASN A 23 8.48 21.08 -2.55
N ASP A 24 9.12 19.96 -2.87
CA ASP A 24 9.12 18.73 -2.11
C ASP A 24 7.70 18.13 -1.88
N LYS A 25 6.82 18.33 -2.88
CA LYS A 25 5.48 17.74 -2.88
C LYS A 25 5.39 16.61 -3.90
N PRO A 26 4.60 15.54 -3.61
CA PRO A 26 4.38 14.48 -4.59
C PRO A 26 3.86 15.05 -5.92
N ASP A 27 4.58 14.77 -7.00
CA ASP A 27 4.15 15.09 -8.37
C ASP A 27 3.23 13.97 -8.87
N LEU A 28 1.93 14.17 -8.63
CA LEU A 28 0.92 13.16 -8.96
C LEU A 28 0.74 12.99 -10.47
N GLN A 29 1.00 14.04 -11.27
CA GLN A 29 0.93 13.93 -12.72
C GLN A 29 2.07 13.05 -13.25
N LEU A 30 3.30 13.30 -12.81
CA LEU A 30 4.44 12.46 -13.18
C LEU A 30 4.30 11.03 -12.67
N LEU A 31 3.68 10.84 -11.49
CA LEU A 31 3.37 9.53 -10.95
C LEU A 31 2.39 8.77 -11.87
N GLU A 32 1.31 9.43 -12.32
CA GLU A 32 0.34 8.86 -13.26
C GLU A 32 1.01 8.46 -14.58
N GLU A 33 1.83 9.35 -15.16
CA GLU A 33 2.58 9.07 -16.38
C GLU A 33 3.50 7.85 -16.25
N ASN A 34 4.19 7.73 -15.10
CA ASN A 34 5.03 6.58 -14.80
C ASN A 34 4.22 5.29 -14.70
N VAL A 35 3.07 5.30 -14.00
CA VAL A 35 2.19 4.13 -13.89
C VAL A 35 1.73 3.67 -15.28
N LEU A 36 1.29 4.59 -16.13
CA LEU A 36 0.86 4.26 -17.50
C LEU A 36 1.97 3.59 -18.32
N GLN A 37 3.22 4.05 -18.19
CA GLN A 37 4.36 3.40 -18.85
C GLN A 37 4.63 1.99 -18.30
N TRP A 38 4.39 1.75 -17.01
CA TRP A 38 4.62 0.44 -16.39
C TRP A 38 3.53 -0.59 -16.70
N LEU A 39 2.38 -0.18 -17.26
CA LEU A 39 1.31 -1.10 -17.66
C LEU A 39 1.80 -2.10 -18.71
N ASP A 40 2.66 -1.68 -19.62
CA ASP A 40 3.24 -2.51 -20.69
C ASP A 40 4.34 -3.46 -20.19
N THR A 41 4.63 -3.46 -18.89
CA THR A 41 5.62 -4.35 -18.29
C THR A 41 5.00 -5.64 -17.79
N GLY A 42 5.85 -6.64 -17.48
CA GLY A 42 5.43 -7.91 -16.87
C GLY A 42 5.02 -7.81 -15.40
N LEU A 43 4.89 -6.60 -14.82
CA LEU A 43 4.45 -6.41 -13.44
C LEU A 43 2.99 -6.83 -13.27
N SER A 44 2.71 -7.52 -12.18
CA SER A 44 1.34 -7.90 -11.79
C SER A 44 0.62 -6.79 -11.02
N GLY A 45 1.38 -5.92 -10.36
CA GLY A 45 0.83 -4.86 -9.53
C GLY A 45 1.90 -3.93 -8.96
N PHE A 46 1.43 -2.99 -8.14
CA PHE A 46 2.21 -1.92 -7.53
C PHE A 46 2.14 -1.99 -6.01
N VAL A 47 3.24 -1.62 -5.34
CA VAL A 47 3.27 -1.44 -3.88
C VAL A 47 3.47 0.04 -3.60
N VAL A 48 2.44 0.72 -3.15
CA VAL A 48 2.44 2.15 -2.85
C VAL A 48 2.54 2.42 -1.34
N GLY A 49 3.09 3.56 -0.95
CA GLY A 49 3.30 3.87 0.46
C GLY A 49 4.25 2.87 1.12
N SER A 50 5.33 2.54 0.44
CA SER A 50 6.37 1.64 0.94
C SER A 50 7.69 2.41 1.13
N TYR A 51 8.68 1.73 1.71
CA TYR A 51 10.01 2.31 1.91
C TYR A 51 10.61 2.86 0.59
N GLY A 52 10.45 2.13 -0.52
CA GLY A 52 10.89 2.57 -1.84
C GLY A 52 10.09 3.73 -2.43
N GLY A 53 8.95 4.07 -1.84
CA GLY A 53 8.10 5.22 -2.18
C GLY A 53 8.19 6.36 -1.18
N GLU A 54 9.27 6.44 -0.37
CA GLU A 54 9.52 7.52 0.58
C GLU A 54 8.46 7.65 1.70
N GLU A 55 7.84 6.52 2.11
CA GLU A 55 6.66 6.48 3.02
C GLU A 55 6.80 7.30 4.30
N PHE A 56 8.04 7.44 4.82
CA PHE A 56 8.30 8.18 6.07
C PHE A 56 8.31 9.70 5.89
N HIS A 57 8.40 10.17 4.65
CA HIS A 57 8.41 11.59 4.30
C HIS A 57 7.03 12.08 3.86
N LEU A 58 6.06 11.18 3.72
CA LEU A 58 4.71 11.49 3.26
C LEU A 58 3.75 11.66 4.43
N SER A 59 2.95 12.72 4.39
CA SER A 59 1.78 12.87 5.24
C SER A 59 0.69 11.83 4.89
N GLN A 60 -0.26 11.62 5.77
CA GLN A 60 -1.39 10.71 5.49
C GLN A 60 -2.18 11.16 4.26
N THR A 61 -2.40 12.46 4.08
CA THR A 61 -3.09 13.01 2.90
C THR A 61 -2.34 12.68 1.62
N GLU A 62 -1.02 12.90 1.58
CA GLU A 62 -0.19 12.58 0.42
C GLU A 62 -0.22 11.08 0.09
N LYS A 63 -0.21 10.22 1.10
CA LYS A 63 -0.36 8.75 0.90
C LYS A 63 -1.70 8.40 0.26
N THR A 64 -2.79 8.99 0.71
CA THR A 64 -4.12 8.73 0.13
C THR A 64 -4.22 9.23 -1.30
N GLU A 65 -3.64 10.39 -1.62
CA GLU A 65 -3.58 10.91 -2.99
C GLU A 65 -2.75 10.02 -3.91
N ILE A 66 -1.60 9.53 -3.47
CA ILE A 66 -0.75 8.60 -4.22
C ILE A 66 -1.50 7.29 -4.49
N ILE A 67 -2.13 6.68 -3.47
CA ILE A 67 -2.90 5.44 -3.63
C ILE A 67 -4.02 5.63 -4.65
N LYS A 68 -4.76 6.73 -4.53
CA LYS A 68 -5.84 7.08 -5.45
C LYS A 68 -5.32 7.24 -6.88
N THR A 69 -4.24 7.99 -7.07
CA THR A 69 -3.63 8.23 -8.39
C THR A 69 -3.21 6.93 -9.04
N VAL A 70 -2.46 6.08 -8.33
CA VAL A 70 -2.02 4.78 -8.87
C VAL A 70 -3.22 3.89 -9.19
N SER A 71 -4.20 3.80 -8.30
CA SER A 71 -5.39 2.96 -8.49
C SER A 71 -6.25 3.41 -9.68
N GLN A 72 -6.32 4.70 -9.95
CA GLN A 72 -7.03 5.24 -11.11
C GLN A 72 -6.25 5.06 -12.41
N ALA A 73 -4.93 5.31 -12.39
CA ALA A 73 -4.09 5.27 -13.57
C ALA A 73 -4.01 3.89 -14.23
N HIS A 74 -3.98 2.80 -13.43
CA HIS A 74 -3.90 1.45 -14.02
C HIS A 74 -5.23 0.91 -14.56
N GLY A 75 -6.34 1.59 -14.37
CA GLY A 75 -7.63 1.25 -14.98
C GLY A 75 -8.17 -0.16 -14.67
N GLY A 76 -7.73 -0.79 -13.61
CA GLY A 76 -8.11 -2.15 -13.21
C GLY A 76 -7.26 -3.27 -13.85
N GLU A 77 -6.20 -2.93 -14.59
CA GLU A 77 -5.32 -3.94 -15.23
C GLU A 77 -4.33 -4.61 -14.26
N LYS A 78 -3.96 -3.90 -13.21
CA LYS A 78 -2.98 -4.36 -12.20
C LYS A 78 -3.63 -4.32 -10.83
N PHE A 79 -3.00 -4.90 -9.82
CA PHE A 79 -3.46 -4.76 -8.45
C PHE A 79 -2.56 -3.81 -7.64
N VAL A 80 -3.11 -3.23 -6.59
CA VAL A 80 -2.43 -2.26 -5.72
C VAL A 80 -2.35 -2.80 -4.29
N ILE A 81 -1.14 -2.82 -3.76
CA ILE A 81 -0.86 -3.10 -2.34
C ILE A 81 -0.50 -1.78 -1.67
N ALA A 82 -1.32 -1.32 -0.72
CA ALA A 82 -1.04 -0.09 0.01
C ALA A 82 -0.31 -0.36 1.34
N GLY A 83 0.71 0.44 1.62
CA GLY A 83 1.52 0.32 2.84
C GLY A 83 0.88 1.00 4.03
N ILE A 84 0.88 0.30 5.18
CA ILE A 84 0.45 0.83 6.47
C ILE A 84 1.60 0.66 7.48
N ASP A 85 1.95 1.73 8.15
CA ASP A 85 2.97 1.78 9.20
C ASP A 85 2.43 2.56 10.39
N THR A 86 1.92 1.86 11.38
CA THR A 86 1.36 2.43 12.61
C THR A 86 1.51 1.47 13.79
N LEU A 87 1.59 2.02 14.99
CA LEU A 87 1.62 1.24 16.23
C LEU A 87 0.22 0.84 16.73
N SER A 88 -0.82 1.44 16.18
CA SER A 88 -2.20 1.21 16.61
C SER A 88 -2.93 0.28 15.65
N PRO A 89 -3.42 -0.89 16.11
CA PRO A 89 -4.20 -1.80 15.27
C PRO A 89 -5.53 -1.19 14.82
N THR A 90 -6.12 -0.32 15.64
CA THR A 90 -7.34 0.42 15.28
C THR A 90 -7.08 1.38 14.13
N VAL A 91 -5.97 2.15 14.19
CA VAL A 91 -5.58 3.05 13.09
C VAL A 91 -5.25 2.25 11.83
N ALA A 92 -4.54 1.12 11.96
CA ALA A 92 -4.25 0.25 10.83
C ALA A 92 -5.54 -0.25 10.14
N SER A 93 -6.54 -0.64 10.91
CA SER A 93 -7.84 -1.08 10.39
C SER A 93 -8.59 0.04 9.67
N GLN A 94 -8.57 1.25 10.24
CA GLN A 94 -9.18 2.44 9.62
C GLN A 94 -8.49 2.81 8.29
N GLN A 95 -7.16 2.77 8.26
CA GLN A 95 -6.40 2.99 7.03
C GLN A 95 -6.67 1.91 5.98
N ALA A 96 -6.80 0.65 6.38
CA ALA A 96 -7.16 -0.43 5.46
C ALA A 96 -8.53 -0.22 4.81
N ASP A 97 -9.52 0.23 5.58
CA ASP A 97 -10.86 0.58 5.08
C ASP A 97 -10.80 1.80 4.12
N GLU A 98 -10.06 2.84 4.48
CA GLU A 98 -9.84 4.01 3.63
C GLU A 98 -9.17 3.62 2.30
N TYR A 99 -8.08 2.86 2.36
CA TYR A 99 -7.31 2.46 1.18
C TYR A 99 -8.09 1.53 0.26
N ALA A 100 -8.92 0.64 0.82
CA ALA A 100 -9.83 -0.18 0.03
C ALA A 100 -10.82 0.67 -0.78
N LYS A 101 -11.37 1.73 -0.18
CA LYS A 101 -12.27 2.69 -0.85
C LYS A 101 -11.57 3.49 -1.95
N LEU A 102 -10.26 3.68 -1.84
CA LEU A 102 -9.43 4.34 -2.86
C LEU A 102 -8.97 3.41 -3.99
N GLY A 103 -9.26 2.11 -3.89
CA GLY A 103 -8.96 1.12 -4.91
C GLY A 103 -7.76 0.22 -4.62
N ALA A 104 -7.24 0.21 -3.39
CA ALA A 104 -6.26 -0.80 -3.00
C ALA A 104 -6.91 -2.18 -2.91
N ASP A 105 -6.24 -3.19 -3.46
CA ASP A 105 -6.69 -4.60 -3.43
C ASP A 105 -6.22 -5.33 -2.18
N MET A 106 -5.12 -4.88 -1.59
CA MET A 106 -4.52 -5.44 -0.38
C MET A 106 -3.82 -4.34 0.42
N VAL A 107 -3.57 -4.59 1.70
CA VAL A 107 -2.69 -3.76 2.51
C VAL A 107 -1.48 -4.57 2.99
N ARG A 108 -0.33 -3.93 2.97
CA ARG A 108 0.90 -4.41 3.58
C ARG A 108 1.07 -3.69 4.92
N VAL A 109 0.99 -4.42 6.00
CA VAL A 109 1.06 -3.86 7.35
C VAL A 109 2.38 -4.27 7.99
N ARG A 110 3.17 -3.28 8.38
CA ARG A 110 4.45 -3.52 9.05
C ARG A 110 4.24 -3.94 10.50
N ILE A 111 5.03 -4.91 10.94
CA ILE A 111 5.12 -5.26 12.35
C ILE A 111 5.54 -4.02 13.14
N PRO A 112 4.77 -3.60 14.14
CA PRO A 112 5.07 -2.40 14.91
C PRO A 112 6.47 -2.48 15.53
N LYS A 113 7.33 -1.54 15.18
CA LYS A 113 8.64 -1.37 15.84
C LYS A 113 8.40 -0.61 17.13
N ILE A 114 8.23 -1.34 18.21
CA ILE A 114 8.14 -0.75 19.54
C ILE A 114 9.56 -0.65 20.10
N GLN A 115 9.83 0.41 20.85
CA GLN A 115 11.13 0.67 21.50
C GLN A 115 11.59 -0.48 22.42
N TYR A 116 10.66 -1.27 22.90
CA TYR A 116 10.87 -2.54 23.61
C TYR A 116 10.31 -3.63 22.73
N SER A 117 11.12 -4.61 22.37
CA SER A 117 10.68 -5.74 21.52
C SER A 117 9.33 -6.28 22.02
N PRO A 118 8.27 -6.18 21.21
CA PRO A 118 6.97 -6.73 21.60
C PRO A 118 7.16 -8.24 21.76
N GLY A 119 6.55 -8.82 22.78
CA GLY A 119 6.44 -10.27 22.87
C GLY A 119 5.69 -10.80 21.63
N ALA A 120 5.96 -12.04 21.25
CA ALA A 120 5.30 -12.66 20.09
C ALA A 120 3.76 -12.57 20.17
N GLN A 121 3.19 -12.69 21.36
CA GLN A 121 1.75 -12.57 21.58
C GLN A 121 1.22 -11.18 21.21
N SER A 122 1.92 -10.10 21.56
CA SER A 122 1.50 -8.72 21.21
C SER A 122 1.45 -8.49 19.70
N VAL A 123 2.33 -9.14 18.93
CA VAL A 123 2.30 -9.10 17.46
C VAL A 123 1.10 -9.86 16.93
N VAL A 124 0.81 -11.03 17.48
CA VAL A 124 -0.37 -11.82 17.10
C VAL A 124 -1.65 -11.02 17.38
N ASP A 125 -1.81 -10.49 18.59
CA ASP A 125 -2.99 -9.69 18.98
C ASP A 125 -3.19 -8.47 18.07
N PHE A 126 -2.09 -7.80 17.70
CA PHE A 126 -2.13 -6.67 16.75
C PHE A 126 -2.71 -7.11 15.40
N PHE A 127 -2.17 -8.18 14.81
CA PHE A 127 -2.61 -8.65 13.50
C PHE A 127 -4.00 -9.31 13.54
N GLU A 128 -4.40 -9.92 14.64
CA GLU A 128 -5.78 -10.40 14.81
C GLU A 128 -6.78 -9.25 14.68
N ILE A 129 -6.54 -8.12 15.38
CA ILE A 129 -7.41 -6.95 15.29
C ILE A 129 -7.45 -6.40 13.86
N VAL A 130 -6.27 -6.24 13.23
CA VAL A 130 -6.18 -5.67 11.88
C VAL A 130 -6.89 -6.57 10.86
N THR A 131 -6.64 -7.88 10.88
CA THR A 131 -7.21 -8.81 9.91
C THR A 131 -8.72 -9.00 10.09
N GLN A 132 -9.23 -8.96 11.32
CA GLN A 132 -10.66 -9.05 11.58
C GLN A 132 -11.45 -7.82 11.11
N ASN A 133 -10.80 -6.66 11.06
CA ASN A 133 -11.45 -5.38 10.74
C ASN A 133 -11.07 -4.82 9.36
N SER A 134 -10.13 -5.45 8.64
CA SER A 134 -9.76 -5.04 7.28
C SER A 134 -10.75 -5.60 6.25
N PRO A 135 -11.30 -4.76 5.34
CA PRO A 135 -12.16 -5.25 4.25
C PRO A 135 -11.39 -5.94 3.12
N ILE A 136 -10.07 -5.82 3.11
CA ILE A 136 -9.18 -6.39 2.08
C ILE A 136 -8.05 -7.21 2.72
N PRO A 137 -7.41 -8.12 1.97
CA PRO A 137 -6.34 -8.96 2.48
C PRO A 137 -5.20 -8.16 3.12
N VAL A 138 -4.65 -8.69 4.22
CA VAL A 138 -3.53 -8.09 4.97
C VAL A 138 -2.29 -8.94 4.77
N ILE A 139 -1.19 -8.29 4.40
CA ILE A 139 0.15 -8.89 4.28
C ILE A 139 1.00 -8.37 5.44
N PRO A 140 1.27 -9.18 6.47
CA PRO A 140 2.18 -8.79 7.56
C PRO A 140 3.64 -8.85 7.07
N ILE A 141 4.44 -7.85 7.45
CA ILE A 141 5.86 -7.79 7.15
C ILE A 141 6.71 -7.29 8.33
#